data_5ae834a4b01db40b498530d27fd42f8c
#
_entry.id   5ae834a4b01db40b498530d27fd42f8c
#
_cell.length_a   1.000
_cell.length_b   1.000
_cell.length_c   1.000
_cell.angle_alpha   90.00
_cell.angle_beta   90.00
_cell.angle_gamma   90.00
#
_symmetry.space_group_name_H-M   'P 1'
#
loop_
_entity.id
_entity.type
_entity.pdbx_description
1 polymer ?
#
loop_
_entity_poly.entity_id
_entity_poly.type
_entity_poly.pdbx_seq_one_letter_code
_entity_poly.pdbx_strand_id
1 'polypeptide(L)'
;MWEPVALPFQSSRPFPTPLPTINEIRACTNVLWEARGSKVVAVNDNIVVKYGVRVEIWEGQALIYLGQCVPEVPAPRLYAMHCESDEVFLVMQRIHGVPLNSLWSSLAPSEKDDIITKLQQVFDTMRKAECPWPDFFGGLDGANVAMIMRDFSGLFPMNLPSLRALSGTIEP
;
A
#
# COMPACT_ATOMS: atom_id res chain seq x y z
N MET A 1 2.01 -0.82 22.05
CA MET A 1 1.29 -1.61 20.99
C MET A 1 0.79 -0.59 19.97
N TRP A 2 0.99 -0.83 18.67
CA TRP A 2 0.47 0.07 17.63
C TRP A 2 -1.05 -0.10 17.51
N GLU A 3 -1.78 1.01 17.34
CA GLU A 3 -3.22 1.01 17.17
C GLU A 3 -3.59 1.78 15.90
N PRO A 4 -4.63 1.35 15.17
CA PRO A 4 -5.15 2.08 14.02
C PRO A 4 -5.57 3.50 14.40
N VAL A 5 -5.24 4.45 13.54
CA VAL A 5 -5.61 5.85 13.77
C VAL A 5 -7.08 6.10 13.43
N ALA A 6 -7.71 7.01 14.18
CA ALA A 6 -9.06 7.46 13.88
C ALA A 6 -9.11 8.33 12.62
N LEU A 7 -10.26 8.36 11.94
CA LEU A 7 -10.55 9.24 10.81
C LEU A 7 -11.35 10.48 11.25
N PRO A 8 -11.15 11.63 10.61
CA PRO A 8 -10.12 11.90 9.61
C PRO A 8 -8.71 11.94 10.22
N PHE A 9 -7.73 11.40 9.48
CA PHE A 9 -6.33 11.45 9.88
C PHE A 9 -5.59 12.54 9.10
N GLN A 10 -4.73 13.27 9.80
CA GLN A 10 -3.73 14.16 9.21
C GLN A 10 -2.40 14.01 9.95
N SER A 11 -1.32 13.87 9.19
CA SER A 11 0.03 13.72 9.74
C SER A 11 0.42 14.96 10.54
N SER A 12 1.01 14.76 11.71
CA SER A 12 1.63 15.84 12.51
C SER A 12 2.97 16.28 11.94
N ARG A 13 3.59 15.51 11.05
CA ARG A 13 4.85 15.86 10.41
C ARG A 13 4.60 16.89 9.31
N PRO A 14 5.48 17.91 9.14
CA PRO A 14 5.33 18.88 8.06
C PRO A 14 5.23 18.22 6.68
N PHE A 15 4.37 18.73 5.82
CA PHE A 15 4.32 18.37 4.41
C PHE A 15 4.73 19.57 3.54
N PRO A 16 5.23 19.30 2.31
CA PRO A 16 5.85 20.33 1.46
C PRO A 16 4.86 21.40 0.96
N THR A 17 3.56 21.09 0.89
CA THR A 17 2.51 21.97 0.34
C THR A 17 1.23 21.83 1.15
N PRO A 18 0.28 22.79 1.09
CA PRO A 18 -1.04 22.59 1.64
C PRO A 18 -1.70 21.34 1.07
N LEU A 19 -2.51 20.65 1.86
CA LEU A 19 -3.27 19.50 1.39
C LEU A 19 -4.33 19.93 0.38
N PRO A 20 -4.53 19.17 -0.71
CA PRO A 20 -5.54 19.48 -1.68
C PRO A 20 -6.93 19.26 -1.10
N THR A 21 -7.87 20.08 -1.51
CA THR A 21 -9.30 19.88 -1.25
C THR A 21 -9.85 18.75 -2.13
N ILE A 22 -10.97 18.17 -1.73
CA ILE A 22 -11.65 17.11 -2.51
C ILE A 22 -12.01 17.61 -3.92
N ASN A 23 -12.44 18.86 -4.04
CA ASN A 23 -12.75 19.45 -5.35
C ASN A 23 -11.51 19.53 -6.26
N GLU A 24 -10.36 19.90 -5.71
CA GLU A 24 -9.10 19.91 -6.47
C GLU A 24 -8.67 18.49 -6.87
N ILE A 25 -8.84 17.52 -5.98
CA ILE A 25 -8.54 16.11 -6.27
C ILE A 25 -9.42 15.60 -7.42
N ARG A 26 -10.74 15.84 -7.35
CA ARG A 26 -11.70 15.39 -8.37
C ARG A 26 -11.52 16.12 -9.70
N ALA A 27 -11.11 17.38 -9.68
CA ALA A 27 -10.81 18.17 -10.89
C ALA A 27 -9.45 17.85 -11.50
N CYS A 28 -8.60 17.07 -10.81
CA CYS A 28 -7.25 16.77 -11.29
C CYS A 28 -7.29 15.89 -12.55
N THR A 29 -6.68 16.39 -13.64
CA THR A 29 -6.59 15.69 -14.93
C THR A 29 -5.34 14.83 -15.08
N ASN A 30 -4.35 14.98 -14.18
CA ASN A 30 -3.13 14.19 -14.20
C ASN A 30 -3.37 12.82 -13.54
N VAL A 31 -4.06 11.94 -14.27
CA VAL A 31 -4.40 10.58 -13.82
C VAL A 31 -3.22 9.66 -14.08
N LEU A 32 -2.67 9.09 -13.00
CA LEU A 32 -1.58 8.11 -13.08
C LEU A 32 -2.10 6.69 -13.28
N TRP A 33 -3.26 6.39 -12.70
CA TRP A 33 -3.89 5.08 -12.80
C TRP A 33 -5.38 5.16 -12.44
N GLU A 34 -6.20 4.34 -13.10
CA GLU A 34 -7.63 4.24 -12.83
C GLU A 34 -8.12 2.82 -13.17
N ALA A 35 -8.81 2.17 -12.23
CA ALA A 35 -9.51 0.92 -12.47
C ALA A 35 -10.57 0.64 -11.39
N ARG A 36 -11.71 0.10 -11.83
CA ARG A 36 -12.74 -0.54 -10.99
C ARG A 36 -13.14 0.23 -9.72
N GLY A 37 -13.35 1.54 -9.81
CA GLY A 37 -13.79 2.33 -8.65
C GLY A 37 -12.65 2.80 -7.73
N SER A 38 -11.41 2.77 -8.22
CA SER A 38 -10.24 3.40 -7.62
C SER A 38 -9.53 4.26 -8.65
N LYS A 39 -8.99 5.40 -8.22
CA LYS A 39 -8.25 6.33 -9.06
C LYS A 39 -7.04 6.87 -8.32
N VAL A 40 -5.93 7.04 -9.05
CA VAL A 40 -4.71 7.66 -8.53
C VAL A 40 -4.40 8.87 -9.39
N VAL A 41 -4.34 10.06 -8.76
CA VAL A 41 -4.05 11.32 -9.44
C VAL A 41 -2.82 11.99 -8.83
N ALA A 42 -1.98 12.61 -9.67
CA ALA A 42 -0.89 13.44 -9.21
C ALA A 42 -1.36 14.90 -9.15
N VAL A 43 -1.66 15.38 -7.95
CA VAL A 43 -2.16 16.75 -7.74
C VAL A 43 -1.06 17.77 -8.02
N ASN A 44 0.17 17.44 -7.61
CA ASN A 44 1.36 18.25 -7.90
C ASN A 44 2.62 17.37 -7.85
N ASP A 45 3.80 17.99 -7.85
CA ASP A 45 5.07 17.25 -7.85
C ASP A 45 5.37 16.51 -6.54
N ASN A 46 4.69 16.85 -5.46
CA ASN A 46 4.94 16.27 -4.14
C ASN A 46 3.80 15.39 -3.62
N ILE A 47 2.60 15.55 -4.18
CA ILE A 47 1.38 14.90 -3.68
C ILE A 47 0.72 14.07 -4.77
N VAL A 48 0.44 12.82 -4.42
CA VAL A 48 -0.44 11.91 -5.13
C VAL A 48 -1.61 11.55 -4.23
N VAL A 49 -2.79 11.40 -4.82
CA VAL A 49 -3.99 10.98 -4.10
C VAL A 49 -4.56 9.73 -4.73
N LYS A 50 -4.73 8.68 -3.92
CA LYS A 50 -5.52 7.49 -4.28
C LYS A 50 -6.89 7.63 -3.64
N TYR A 51 -7.97 7.51 -4.44
CA TYR A 51 -9.32 7.64 -3.92
C TYR A 51 -10.33 6.79 -4.67
N GLY A 52 -11.50 6.58 -4.05
CA GLY A 52 -12.63 5.87 -4.62
C GLY A 52 -13.30 4.90 -3.65
N VAL A 53 -14.40 4.30 -4.12
CA VAL A 53 -15.23 3.37 -3.33
C VAL A 53 -14.58 1.99 -3.09
N ARG A 54 -13.50 1.69 -3.81
CA ARG A 54 -12.72 0.45 -3.64
C ARG A 54 -11.34 0.69 -3.04
N VAL A 55 -11.10 1.88 -2.51
CA VAL A 55 -9.90 2.17 -1.74
C VAL A 55 -10.20 1.84 -0.29
N GLU A 56 -9.34 1.03 0.32
CA GLU A 56 -9.53 0.56 1.67
C GLU A 56 -8.79 1.46 2.68
N ILE A 57 -9.44 1.74 3.81
CA ILE A 57 -8.81 2.48 4.92
C ILE A 57 -7.51 1.80 5.36
N TRP A 58 -7.48 0.46 5.29
CA TRP A 58 -6.33 -0.35 5.71
C TRP A 58 -5.07 -0.14 4.87
N GLU A 59 -5.21 0.31 3.63
CA GLU A 59 -4.05 0.74 2.84
C GLU A 59 -3.35 1.94 3.51
N GLY A 60 -4.12 2.92 3.97
CA GLY A 60 -3.59 4.07 4.69
C GLY A 60 -3.03 3.71 6.06
N GLN A 61 -3.74 2.86 6.81
CA GLN A 61 -3.27 2.36 8.10
C GLN A 61 -1.93 1.62 7.97
N ALA A 62 -1.78 0.80 6.92
CA ALA A 62 -0.51 0.11 6.64
C ALA A 62 0.64 1.08 6.37
N LEU A 63 0.40 2.16 5.62
CA LEU A 63 1.41 3.19 5.39
C LEU A 63 1.81 3.92 6.67
N ILE A 64 0.85 4.18 7.58
CA ILE A 64 1.13 4.77 8.88
C ILE A 64 1.97 3.82 9.72
N TYR A 65 1.56 2.54 9.80
CA TYR A 65 2.29 1.51 10.53
C TYR A 65 3.73 1.39 10.05
N LEU A 66 3.95 1.25 8.74
CA LEU A 66 5.28 1.18 8.15
C LEU A 66 6.12 2.42 8.50
N GLY A 67 5.55 3.61 8.36
CA GLY A 67 6.27 4.85 8.65
C GLY A 67 6.61 5.07 10.12
N GLN A 68 5.91 4.40 11.06
CA GLN A 68 6.11 4.50 12.50
C GLN A 68 6.95 3.36 13.07
N CYS A 69 6.66 2.12 12.64
CA CYS A 69 7.21 0.91 13.25
C CYS A 69 8.32 0.27 12.41
N VAL A 70 8.37 0.51 11.11
CA VAL A 70 9.35 -0.09 10.19
C VAL A 70 9.86 0.95 9.17
N PRO A 71 10.45 2.04 9.64
CA PRO A 71 10.82 3.17 8.78
C PRO A 71 11.89 2.84 7.72
N GLU A 72 12.57 1.70 7.85
CA GLU A 72 13.52 1.19 6.87
C GLU A 72 12.85 0.68 5.59
N VAL A 73 11.55 0.36 5.64
CA VAL A 73 10.77 -0.02 4.45
C VAL A 73 10.47 1.23 3.63
N PRO A 74 10.89 1.29 2.35
CA PRO A 74 10.72 2.46 1.50
C PRO A 74 9.26 2.58 1.00
N ALA A 75 8.36 2.99 1.88
CA ALA A 75 6.95 3.23 1.57
C ALA A 75 6.65 4.73 1.44
N PRO A 76 5.66 5.14 0.61
CA PRO A 76 5.22 6.52 0.54
C PRO A 76 4.71 6.99 1.90
N ARG A 77 5.01 8.24 2.27
CA ARG A 77 4.42 8.85 3.48
C ARG A 77 2.96 9.15 3.25
N LEU A 78 2.09 8.75 4.17
CA LEU A 78 0.70 9.20 4.21
C LEU A 78 0.65 10.58 4.89
N TYR A 79 0.04 11.56 4.22
CA TYR A 79 -0.15 12.92 4.73
C TYR A 79 -1.52 13.09 5.37
N ALA A 80 -2.55 12.58 4.71
CA ALA A 80 -3.91 12.57 5.24
C ALA A 80 -4.72 11.38 4.73
N MET A 81 -5.73 11.01 5.49
CA MET A 81 -6.72 9.99 5.12
C MET A 81 -8.08 10.41 5.65
N HIS A 82 -9.08 10.39 4.79
CA HIS A 82 -10.46 10.71 5.16
C HIS A 82 -11.46 9.98 4.26
N CYS A 83 -12.70 9.93 4.71
CA CYS A 83 -13.82 9.38 3.95
C CYS A 83 -14.83 10.49 3.63
N GLU A 84 -15.36 10.45 2.41
CA GLU A 84 -16.50 11.29 2.00
C GLU A 84 -17.39 10.52 1.03
N SER A 85 -18.68 10.45 1.30
CA SER A 85 -19.69 9.81 0.44
C SER A 85 -19.28 8.40 -0.03
N ASP A 86 -18.87 7.54 0.90
CA ASP A 86 -18.40 6.17 0.66
C ASP A 86 -17.07 6.04 -0.11
N GLU A 87 -16.41 7.14 -0.42
CA GLU A 87 -15.07 7.14 -0.99
C GLU A 87 -14.00 7.37 0.09
N VAL A 88 -12.93 6.61 0.02
CA VAL A 88 -11.73 6.81 0.84
C VAL A 88 -10.72 7.62 0.05
N PHE A 89 -10.09 8.60 0.69
CA PHE A 89 -9.07 9.46 0.12
C PHE A 89 -7.77 9.27 0.88
N LEU A 90 -6.74 8.80 0.19
CA LEU A 90 -5.37 8.63 0.70
C LEU A 90 -4.48 9.68 0.06
N VAL A 91 -4.15 10.74 0.80
CA VAL A 91 -3.24 11.80 0.35
C VAL A 91 -1.83 11.43 0.79
N MET A 92 -0.94 11.19 -0.16
CA MET A 92 0.38 10.62 0.13
C MET A 92 1.49 11.26 -0.68
N GLN A 93 2.71 10.96 -0.29
CA GLN A 93 3.92 11.37 -0.99
C GLN A 93 3.94 10.83 -2.41
N ARG A 94 4.18 11.71 -3.37
CA ARG A 94 4.47 11.30 -4.74
C ARG A 94 5.89 10.77 -4.83
N ILE A 95 6.03 9.52 -5.25
CA ILE A 95 7.31 8.91 -5.56
C ILE A 95 7.58 9.14 -7.04
N HIS A 96 8.68 9.83 -7.34
CA HIS A 96 9.10 10.04 -8.71
C HIS A 96 9.82 8.79 -9.25
N GLY A 97 9.58 8.47 -10.50
CA GLY A 97 10.21 7.33 -11.15
C GLY A 97 9.34 6.76 -12.27
N VAL A 98 9.85 5.72 -12.87
CA VAL A 98 9.17 4.95 -13.90
C VAL A 98 8.70 3.62 -13.31
N PRO A 99 7.46 3.20 -13.55
CA PRO A 99 6.98 1.91 -13.06
C PRO A 99 7.87 0.75 -13.54
N LEU A 100 8.26 -0.13 -12.63
CA LEU A 100 9.17 -1.22 -12.91
C LEU A 100 8.66 -2.15 -14.03
N ASN A 101 7.36 -2.37 -14.11
CA ASN A 101 6.74 -3.20 -15.14
C ASN A 101 7.00 -2.68 -16.57
N SER A 102 7.12 -1.36 -16.75
CA SER A 102 7.41 -0.76 -18.06
C SER A 102 8.87 -0.87 -18.48
N LEU A 103 9.77 -1.06 -17.52
CA LEU A 103 11.22 -1.20 -17.76
C LEU A 103 11.68 -2.66 -17.77
N TRP A 104 10.93 -3.57 -17.17
CA TRP A 104 11.36 -4.93 -16.88
C TRP A 104 11.93 -5.68 -18.09
N SER A 105 11.32 -5.52 -19.27
CA SER A 105 11.74 -6.19 -20.50
C SER A 105 13.08 -5.67 -21.03
N SER A 106 13.42 -4.41 -20.74
CA SER A 106 14.65 -3.75 -21.22
C SER A 106 15.84 -3.88 -20.26
N LEU A 107 15.59 -4.30 -19.00
CA LEU A 107 16.65 -4.45 -18.01
C LEU A 107 17.56 -5.63 -18.32
N ALA A 108 18.87 -5.43 -18.12
CA ALA A 108 19.86 -6.50 -18.16
C ALA A 108 19.63 -7.52 -17.02
N PRO A 109 20.09 -8.78 -17.17
CA PRO A 109 19.97 -9.78 -16.11
C PRO A 109 20.53 -9.31 -14.76
N SER A 110 21.70 -8.69 -14.74
CA SER A 110 22.31 -8.16 -13.51
C SER A 110 21.47 -7.09 -12.83
N GLU A 111 20.83 -6.20 -13.60
CA GLU A 111 19.93 -5.17 -13.05
C GLU A 111 18.67 -5.79 -12.42
N LYS A 112 18.16 -6.87 -13.02
CA LYS A 112 17.04 -7.64 -12.46
C LYS A 112 17.43 -8.31 -11.16
N ASP A 113 18.61 -8.91 -11.08
CA ASP A 113 19.13 -9.55 -9.87
C ASP A 113 19.32 -8.53 -8.74
N ASP A 114 19.81 -7.34 -9.05
CA ASP A 114 19.94 -6.24 -8.09
C ASP A 114 18.57 -5.80 -7.53
N ILE A 115 17.56 -5.69 -8.40
CA ILE A 115 16.19 -5.34 -7.97
C ILE A 115 15.61 -6.45 -7.10
N ILE A 116 15.76 -7.72 -7.49
CA ILE A 116 15.29 -8.86 -6.71
C ILE A 116 15.94 -8.87 -5.33
N THR A 117 17.24 -8.64 -5.26
CA THR A 117 18.00 -8.57 -4.00
C THR A 117 17.46 -7.46 -3.09
N LYS A 118 17.22 -6.26 -3.65
CA LYS A 118 16.61 -5.15 -2.89
C LYS A 118 15.21 -5.47 -2.39
N LEU A 119 14.38 -6.09 -3.21
CA LEU A 119 13.03 -6.52 -2.80
C LEU A 119 13.09 -7.56 -1.69
N GLN A 120 13.99 -8.54 -1.77
CA GLN A 120 14.20 -9.53 -0.71
C GLN A 120 14.57 -8.85 0.61
N GLN A 121 15.48 -7.88 0.59
CA GLN A 121 15.85 -7.11 1.79
C GLN A 121 14.65 -6.36 2.40
N VAL A 122 13.81 -5.74 1.57
CA VAL A 122 12.58 -5.08 2.03
C VAL A 122 11.63 -6.08 2.68
N PHE A 123 11.37 -7.22 2.05
CA PHE A 123 10.51 -8.27 2.61
C PHE A 123 11.08 -8.86 3.91
N ASP A 124 12.39 -9.06 3.99
CA ASP A 124 13.03 -9.56 5.21
C ASP A 124 12.94 -8.54 6.36
N THR A 125 13.02 -7.24 6.03
CA THR A 125 12.79 -6.17 7.00
C THR A 125 11.32 -6.17 7.48
N MET A 126 10.36 -6.29 6.57
CA MET A 126 8.94 -6.37 6.93
C MET A 126 8.61 -7.59 7.79
N ARG A 127 9.23 -8.75 7.52
CA ARG A 127 9.05 -9.98 8.32
C ARG A 127 9.58 -9.88 9.74
N LYS A 128 10.53 -8.98 9.99
CA LYS A 128 11.07 -8.69 11.33
C LYS A 128 10.22 -7.71 12.12
N ALA A 129 9.22 -7.10 11.48
CA ALA A 129 8.30 -6.19 12.17
C ALA A 129 7.57 -6.94 13.29
N GLU A 130 7.54 -6.33 14.48
CA GLU A 130 6.83 -6.90 15.60
C GLU A 130 5.33 -6.98 15.31
N CYS A 131 4.78 -8.19 15.34
CA CYS A 131 3.35 -8.39 15.27
C CYS A 131 2.72 -8.01 16.62
N PRO A 132 1.77 -7.08 16.66
CA PRO A 132 1.08 -6.75 17.92
C PRO A 132 0.34 -7.94 18.54
N TRP A 133 0.01 -8.95 17.72
CA TRP A 133 -0.67 -10.19 18.14
C TRP A 133 0.14 -11.40 17.64
N PRO A 134 1.01 -11.98 18.48
CA PRO A 134 1.97 -13.02 18.06
C PRO A 134 1.35 -14.25 17.41
N ASP A 135 0.12 -14.61 17.80
CA ASP A 135 -0.58 -15.81 17.32
C ASP A 135 -1.65 -15.50 16.27
N PHE A 136 -1.65 -14.29 15.72
CA PHE A 136 -2.65 -13.83 14.78
C PHE A 136 -2.07 -13.60 13.37
N PHE A 137 -2.66 -14.26 12.39
CA PHE A 137 -2.40 -14.01 10.97
C PHE A 137 -3.59 -13.26 10.37
N GLY A 138 -3.48 -11.95 10.20
CA GLY A 138 -4.59 -11.12 9.72
C GLY A 138 -4.18 -9.70 9.35
N GLY A 139 -5.18 -8.87 9.04
CA GLY A 139 -4.99 -7.44 8.81
C GLY A 139 -4.66 -6.69 10.11
N LEU A 140 -4.18 -5.47 9.98
CA LEU A 140 -3.88 -4.57 11.10
C LEU A 140 -5.11 -4.23 11.97
N ASP A 141 -6.30 -4.58 11.52
CA ASP A 141 -7.60 -4.43 12.19
C ASP A 141 -8.04 -5.64 13.00
N GLY A 142 -7.23 -6.70 13.03
CA GLY A 142 -7.63 -7.98 13.57
C GLY A 142 -8.58 -8.79 12.67
N ALA A 143 -8.85 -8.33 11.42
CA ALA A 143 -9.66 -9.06 10.46
C ALA A 143 -8.91 -10.24 9.86
N ASN A 144 -9.63 -11.32 9.58
CA ASN A 144 -9.06 -12.56 9.04
C ASN A 144 -8.44 -12.36 7.66
N VAL A 145 -7.29 -13.00 7.40
CA VAL A 145 -6.53 -13.01 6.12
C VAL A 145 -7.42 -13.31 4.89
N ALA A 146 -8.51 -14.03 5.06
CA ALA A 146 -9.45 -14.35 3.98
C ALA A 146 -10.05 -13.10 3.30
N MET A 147 -10.10 -11.95 3.98
CA MET A 147 -10.60 -10.70 3.43
C MET A 147 -9.53 -9.97 2.61
N ILE A 148 -8.27 -10.08 2.99
CA ILE A 148 -7.13 -9.43 2.33
C ILE A 148 -6.78 -10.12 1.00
N MET A 149 -6.94 -11.44 0.90
CA MET A 149 -6.61 -12.18 -0.32
C MET A 149 -7.59 -11.98 -1.48
N ARG A 150 -8.79 -11.44 -1.25
CA ARG A 150 -9.75 -11.17 -2.34
C ARG A 150 -9.33 -10.05 -3.28
N ASP A 151 -8.53 -9.08 -2.80
CA ASP A 151 -8.17 -7.91 -3.59
C ASP A 151 -6.82 -8.04 -4.33
N PHE A 152 -5.99 -9.02 -3.96
CA PHE A 152 -4.71 -9.26 -4.65
C PHE A 152 -4.84 -10.09 -5.93
N SER A 153 -5.98 -10.72 -6.20
CA SER A 153 -6.20 -11.55 -7.39
C SER A 153 -6.22 -10.77 -8.72
N GLY A 154 -6.29 -9.43 -8.66
CA GLY A 154 -6.28 -8.56 -9.83
C GLY A 154 -4.93 -7.93 -10.18
N LEU A 155 -3.94 -7.97 -9.27
CA LEU A 155 -2.66 -7.28 -9.42
C LEU A 155 -1.51 -8.17 -9.91
N PHE A 156 -1.64 -9.48 -9.78
CA PHE A 156 -0.67 -10.45 -10.29
C PHE A 156 -1.41 -11.62 -10.93
N PRO A 157 -1.42 -11.75 -12.27
CA PRO A 157 -1.76 -13.00 -12.91
C PRO A 157 -0.57 -13.97 -12.73
N MET A 158 -0.34 -14.41 -11.51
CA MET A 158 0.54 -15.53 -11.25
C MET A 158 -0.29 -16.80 -11.20
N ASN A 159 -0.17 -17.66 -12.23
CA ASN A 159 -0.50 -19.05 -12.16
C ASN A 159 0.39 -19.70 -11.08
N LEU A 160 -0.01 -19.59 -9.82
CA LEU A 160 0.58 -20.34 -8.73
C LEU A 160 0.04 -21.78 -8.83
N PRO A 161 0.90 -22.78 -9.02
CA PRO A 161 0.50 -24.18 -8.85
C PRO A 161 -0.03 -24.33 -7.42
N SER A 162 -1.19 -24.92 -7.33
CA SER A 162 -2.04 -25.17 -6.18
C SER A 162 -1.32 -25.24 -4.82
N LEU A 163 -1.62 -24.29 -3.96
CA LEU A 163 -1.30 -24.28 -2.51
C LEU A 163 -2.00 -25.43 -1.73
N ARG A 164 -2.39 -26.52 -2.37
CA ARG A 164 -2.95 -27.72 -1.73
C ARG A 164 -1.93 -28.62 -1.04
N ALA A 165 -0.64 -28.30 -1.14
CA ALA A 165 0.43 -29.16 -0.59
C ALA A 165 0.96 -28.73 0.80
N LEU A 166 0.39 -27.71 1.46
CA LEU A 166 0.85 -27.25 2.78
C LEU A 166 -0.16 -27.46 3.91
N SER A 167 -1.27 -28.14 3.68
CA SER A 167 -2.11 -28.67 4.75
C SER A 167 -1.66 -30.09 5.12
N GLY A 168 -0.45 -30.21 5.64
CA GLY A 168 -0.02 -31.40 6.34
C GLY A 168 -0.85 -31.54 7.62
N THR A 169 -1.69 -32.55 7.63
CA THR A 169 -2.46 -33.05 8.77
C THR A 169 -1.53 -33.21 9.98
N ILE A 170 -1.78 -32.44 11.03
CA ILE A 170 -1.32 -32.80 12.36
C ILE A 170 -2.47 -33.63 12.94
N GLU A 171 -2.32 -34.95 12.91
CA GLU A 171 -3.11 -35.85 13.74
C GLU A 171 -2.53 -35.94 15.16
N PRO A 172 -3.38 -36.21 16.17
CA PRO A 172 -3.11 -36.02 17.60
C PRO A 172 -2.06 -36.95 18.20
#